data_696c42b2bc64f64ba4e60b57b63a359d
#
_entry.id   696c42b2bc64f64ba4e60b57b63a359d
#
_cell.length_a   1.000
_cell.length_b   1.000
_cell.length_c   1.000
_cell.angle_alpha   90.00
_cell.angle_beta   90.00
_cell.angle_gamma   90.00
#
_symmetry.space_group_name_H-M   'P 1'
#
loop_
_entity.id
_entity.type
_entity.pdbx_description
1 polymer ?
#
loop_
_entity_poly.entity_id
_entity_poly.type
_entity_poly.pdbx_seq_one_letter_code
_entity_poly.pdbx_strand_id
1 'polypeptide(L)'
;MYTAHWRRHISNSLLKYRPARNFSQTTSASSHLNPPLNLDPSLQALLKDVDISLTRHNLSPRAPPKELDVVPYDHSNESSTDFVDEIESELDRKSPAALFGSQRIGAVVLPLELQNSINLLITESDKPQLHLDAKRLFQDGEDDSDGDWFAAYNVKYRSHQQNYRHRERDGTAFASVALPAHYSAIRSVLEHAKHRLGPDWSISRVIDWGAATGSTLWASLHTFYQKSGDEVDIEGFKIADSSLASYVGIDKRDGLVSIGKRLLQNAERNELNIQWQRSYREDDRIPRDEGHDVLAISAFHLSSLPNGLARKQLVKEMWESGAHTMVLIDHSTTNGFENIAAARELLLKLGKKELESGEEWSVSGCHVVAPCPHDGKCPLYHPGSGRSVCGFSQRLQRPSFVRRTKHSGIGHEDIGYSYVVVKRGTRPVITNTNTKLGRVGAVGMRELRKQNEARTVVKELTLHSEDEAPVEDQADAAESEPAPGPLLNRSPDDLENALRQEAYSWPRLVFNPLKKVVTLS
;
A
#
# COMPACT_ATOMS: atom_id res chain seq x y z
N MET A 1 42.58 -15.30 48.90
CA MET A 1 41.76 -15.42 50.14
C MET A 1 40.47 -14.68 49.94
N TYR A 2 39.41 -15.34 49.96
CA TYR A 2 37.98 -15.21 50.27
C TYR A 2 37.10 -15.95 49.26
N THR A 3 36.75 -17.15 49.68
CA THR A 3 35.70 -18.01 49.11
C THR A 3 34.36 -17.58 49.69
N ALA A 4 33.35 -17.38 48.85
CA ALA A 4 31.97 -17.24 49.28
C ALA A 4 31.13 -18.32 48.60
N HIS A 5 30.71 -19.30 49.41
CA HIS A 5 29.70 -20.30 49.12
C HIS A 5 28.34 -19.67 48.95
N TRP A 6 27.61 -20.00 47.87
CA TRP A 6 26.15 -19.85 47.80
C TRP A 6 25.47 -21.21 47.70
N ARG A 7 24.64 -21.50 48.72
CA ARG A 7 23.83 -22.71 48.88
C ARG A 7 22.66 -22.67 47.90
N ARG A 8 22.43 -23.79 47.22
CA ARG A 8 21.17 -24.11 46.48
C ARG A 8 20.08 -24.42 47.49
N HIS A 9 18.94 -23.71 47.40
CA HIS A 9 17.67 -24.13 47.97
C HIS A 9 16.86 -24.80 46.85
N ILE A 10 16.66 -26.10 47.02
CA ILE A 10 15.71 -26.90 46.23
C ILE A 10 14.38 -26.84 47.03
N SER A 11 13.36 -26.24 46.47
CA SER A 11 11.99 -26.35 46.98
C SER A 11 11.19 -27.30 46.09
N ASN A 12 10.85 -28.45 46.67
CA ASN A 12 9.88 -29.40 46.14
C ASN A 12 8.50 -28.78 46.14
N SER A 13 7.88 -28.57 44.98
CA SER A 13 6.45 -28.31 44.86
C SER A 13 5.74 -29.54 44.32
N LEU A 14 4.85 -30.04 45.18
CA LEU A 14 3.99 -31.20 45.00
C LEU A 14 3.05 -31.07 43.79
N LEU A 15 3.12 -32.03 42.91
CA LEU A 15 2.13 -32.27 41.85
C LEU A 15 0.80 -32.64 42.46
N LYS A 16 -0.21 -31.77 42.34
CA LYS A 16 -1.61 -32.09 42.62
C LYS A 16 -2.23 -32.70 41.36
N TYR A 17 -2.47 -34.00 41.43
CA TYR A 17 -3.33 -34.75 40.50
C TYR A 17 -4.76 -34.16 40.54
N ARG A 18 -5.30 -33.76 39.39
CA ARG A 18 -6.73 -33.54 39.18
C ARG A 18 -7.32 -34.75 38.47
N PRO A 19 -8.42 -35.33 38.97
CA PRO A 19 -9.05 -36.47 38.29
C PRO A 19 -9.75 -36.03 37.01
N ALA A 20 -9.63 -36.86 35.96
CA ALA A 20 -10.32 -36.72 34.69
C ALA A 20 -11.86 -36.81 34.92
N ARG A 21 -12.58 -35.81 34.45
CA ARG A 21 -14.04 -35.87 34.35
C ARG A 21 -14.42 -36.73 33.14
N ASN A 22 -15.05 -37.87 33.40
CA ASN A 22 -15.71 -38.68 32.39
C ASN A 22 -16.87 -37.89 31.77
N PHE A 23 -16.79 -37.57 30.49
CA PHE A 23 -17.94 -37.14 29.72
C PHE A 23 -18.76 -38.38 29.35
N SER A 24 -19.95 -38.47 29.89
CA SER A 24 -20.95 -39.43 29.46
C SER A 24 -21.42 -39.06 28.06
N GLN A 25 -21.22 -39.96 27.13
CA GLN A 25 -21.82 -39.88 25.79
C GLN A 25 -23.33 -40.14 25.91
N THR A 26 -24.15 -39.10 25.75
CA THR A 26 -25.56 -39.26 25.46
C THR A 26 -25.71 -39.56 23.96
N THR A 27 -26.10 -40.79 23.66
CA THR A 27 -26.52 -41.21 22.34
C THR A 27 -27.83 -40.52 21.97
N SER A 28 -27.79 -39.49 21.15
CA SER A 28 -28.99 -38.93 20.53
C SER A 28 -29.30 -39.69 19.24
N ALA A 29 -30.58 -39.94 19.05
CA ALA A 29 -31.16 -40.72 17.96
C ALA A 29 -30.75 -40.22 16.57
N SER A 30 -30.45 -41.19 15.69
CA SER A 30 -30.18 -40.98 14.26
C SER A 30 -31.39 -40.41 13.55
N SER A 31 -31.36 -39.10 13.26
CA SER A 31 -32.12 -38.51 12.16
C SER A 31 -31.44 -38.86 10.85
N HIS A 32 -32.22 -39.21 9.83
CA HIS A 32 -31.76 -39.54 8.49
C HIS A 32 -30.82 -38.44 7.94
N LEU A 33 -29.54 -38.71 7.96
CA LEU A 33 -28.52 -37.84 7.36
C LEU A 33 -28.64 -37.97 5.84
N ASN A 34 -28.96 -36.89 5.16
CA ASN A 34 -28.74 -36.77 3.74
C ASN A 34 -27.26 -37.11 3.42
N PRO A 35 -26.98 -37.81 2.33
CA PRO A 35 -25.59 -38.09 1.97
C PRO A 35 -24.82 -36.78 1.86
N PRO A 36 -23.57 -36.73 2.32
CA PRO A 36 -22.79 -35.51 2.27
C PRO A 36 -22.71 -35.01 0.84
N LEU A 37 -23.18 -33.80 0.61
CA LEU A 37 -23.01 -33.07 -0.64
C LEU A 37 -21.51 -33.00 -0.93
N ASN A 38 -21.12 -33.55 -2.10
CA ASN A 38 -19.74 -33.49 -2.57
C ASN A 38 -19.48 -32.07 -3.10
N LEU A 39 -19.37 -31.11 -2.17
CA LEU A 39 -19.14 -29.71 -2.49
C LEU A 39 -17.65 -29.52 -2.82
N ASP A 40 -17.39 -28.70 -3.81
CA ASP A 40 -16.06 -28.24 -4.16
C ASP A 40 -15.35 -27.71 -2.88
N PRO A 41 -14.07 -28.07 -2.64
CA PRO A 41 -13.32 -27.62 -1.47
C PRO A 41 -13.31 -26.11 -1.24
N SER A 42 -13.38 -25.32 -2.29
CA SER A 42 -13.50 -23.84 -2.22
C SER A 42 -14.84 -23.39 -1.65
N LEU A 43 -15.93 -24.04 -2.02
CA LEU A 43 -17.29 -23.77 -1.51
C LEU A 43 -17.44 -24.24 -0.06
N GLN A 44 -16.82 -25.36 0.32
CA GLN A 44 -16.76 -25.81 1.70
C GLN A 44 -15.99 -24.82 2.61
N ALA A 45 -14.89 -24.25 2.11
CA ALA A 45 -14.13 -23.23 2.83
C ALA A 45 -14.95 -21.96 3.03
N LEU A 46 -15.68 -21.54 2.02
CA LEU A 46 -16.54 -20.34 2.05
C LEU A 46 -17.72 -20.51 3.01
N LEU A 47 -18.38 -21.67 3.03
CA LEU A 47 -19.45 -21.99 3.97
C LEU A 47 -18.93 -22.02 5.41
N LYS A 48 -17.73 -22.56 5.62
CA LYS A 48 -17.10 -22.60 6.94
C LYS A 48 -16.72 -21.19 7.43
N ASP A 49 -16.27 -20.31 6.57
CA ASP A 49 -15.99 -18.90 6.90
C ASP A 49 -17.28 -18.13 7.25
N VAL A 50 -18.39 -18.40 6.58
CA VAL A 50 -19.70 -17.83 6.91
C VAL A 50 -20.16 -18.30 8.30
N ASP A 51 -20.07 -19.58 8.61
CA ASP A 51 -20.43 -20.13 9.92
C ASP A 51 -19.57 -19.54 11.06
N ILE A 52 -18.27 -19.37 10.83
CA ILE A 52 -17.36 -18.73 11.79
C ILE A 52 -17.69 -17.25 11.99
N SER A 53 -18.08 -16.53 10.94
CA SER A 53 -18.48 -15.13 11.06
C SER A 53 -19.79 -14.94 11.82
N LEU A 54 -20.75 -15.84 11.60
CA LEU A 54 -22.04 -15.83 12.32
C LEU A 54 -21.88 -16.16 13.81
N THR A 55 -20.98 -17.08 14.17
CA THR A 55 -20.71 -17.42 15.57
C THR A 55 -19.92 -16.36 16.33
N ARG A 56 -19.13 -15.52 15.64
CA ARG A 56 -18.39 -14.39 16.26
C ARG A 56 -19.26 -13.16 16.56
N HIS A 57 -20.34 -12.96 15.83
CA HIS A 57 -21.33 -11.98 16.21
C HIS A 57 -22.22 -12.59 17.31
N ASN A 58 -21.91 -12.33 18.57
CA ASN A 58 -22.72 -12.66 19.74
C ASN A 58 -24.15 -12.11 19.57
N LEU A 59 -24.93 -12.73 18.72
CA LEU A 59 -26.36 -12.55 18.68
C LEU A 59 -26.92 -13.23 19.92
N SER A 60 -27.31 -12.42 20.89
CA SER A 60 -27.99 -12.84 22.10
C SER A 60 -29.04 -13.92 21.77
N PRO A 61 -29.09 -15.07 22.48
CA PRO A 61 -29.98 -16.18 22.17
C PRO A 61 -31.42 -15.88 22.63
N ARG A 62 -32.05 -14.83 22.13
CA ARG A 62 -33.39 -14.38 22.54
C ARG A 62 -34.44 -14.28 21.44
N ALA A 63 -34.12 -14.67 20.20
CA ALA A 63 -35.17 -14.84 19.20
C ALA A 63 -34.97 -16.19 18.51
N PRO A 64 -36.03 -17.02 18.35
CA PRO A 64 -35.91 -18.16 17.45
C PRO A 64 -35.52 -17.67 16.06
N PRO A 65 -34.68 -18.42 15.34
CA PRO A 65 -34.32 -18.04 13.96
C PRO A 65 -35.64 -17.89 13.20
N LYS A 66 -35.86 -16.71 12.59
CA LYS A 66 -36.91 -16.57 11.61
C LYS A 66 -36.52 -17.54 10.49
N GLU A 67 -37.36 -18.52 10.25
CA GLU A 67 -37.30 -19.33 9.04
C GLU A 67 -37.29 -18.34 7.87
N LEU A 68 -36.16 -18.29 7.15
CA LEU A 68 -36.10 -17.62 5.89
C LEU A 68 -36.95 -18.50 4.94
N ASP A 69 -38.13 -18.02 4.58
CA ASP A 69 -38.87 -18.60 3.47
C ASP A 69 -37.97 -18.55 2.25
N VAL A 70 -37.45 -19.71 1.86
CA VAL A 70 -36.75 -19.87 0.59
C VAL A 70 -37.84 -19.81 -0.49
N VAL A 71 -38.06 -18.61 -1.01
CA VAL A 71 -38.89 -18.43 -2.20
C VAL A 71 -38.17 -19.17 -3.33
N PRO A 72 -38.79 -20.19 -3.93
CA PRO A 72 -38.19 -20.88 -5.08
C PRO A 72 -37.92 -19.86 -6.18
N TYR A 73 -36.67 -19.72 -6.58
CA TYR A 73 -36.30 -18.85 -7.68
C TYR A 73 -36.84 -19.44 -8.96
N ASP A 74 -37.88 -18.81 -9.50
CA ASP A 74 -38.50 -19.20 -10.77
C ASP A 74 -37.58 -18.72 -11.91
N HIS A 75 -36.89 -19.68 -12.55
CA HIS A 75 -35.98 -19.42 -13.67
C HIS A 75 -36.66 -18.91 -14.96
N SER A 76 -37.98 -18.64 -14.92
CA SER A 76 -38.74 -18.24 -16.10
C SER A 76 -38.84 -16.72 -16.32
N ASN A 77 -38.28 -15.88 -15.44
CA ASN A 77 -38.22 -14.43 -15.66
C ASN A 77 -36.77 -13.95 -15.67
N GLU A 78 -36.30 -13.68 -16.86
CA GLU A 78 -35.12 -12.92 -17.19
C GLU A 78 -35.12 -11.58 -16.45
N SER A 79 -34.34 -11.45 -15.39
CA SER A 79 -33.85 -10.15 -14.93
C SER A 79 -32.56 -10.31 -14.14
N SER A 80 -31.51 -10.81 -14.79
CA SER A 80 -30.13 -10.58 -14.39
C SER A 80 -29.70 -9.12 -14.59
N THR A 81 -30.63 -8.24 -14.92
CA THR A 81 -30.41 -6.81 -15.17
C THR A 81 -30.41 -5.98 -13.91
N ASP A 82 -31.11 -6.37 -12.83
CA ASP A 82 -31.27 -5.52 -11.65
C ASP A 82 -29.94 -5.22 -10.91
N PHE A 83 -29.02 -6.19 -10.84
CA PHE A 83 -27.70 -5.95 -10.23
C PHE A 83 -26.78 -5.13 -11.12
N VAL A 84 -26.88 -5.28 -12.44
CA VAL A 84 -26.11 -4.47 -13.38
C VAL A 84 -26.68 -3.05 -13.41
N ASP A 85 -28.02 -2.91 -13.39
CA ASP A 85 -28.72 -1.63 -13.36
C ASP A 85 -28.48 -0.84 -12.06
N GLU A 86 -28.33 -1.51 -10.89
CA GLU A 86 -27.94 -0.84 -9.64
C GLU A 86 -26.51 -0.32 -9.70
N ILE A 87 -25.57 -1.08 -10.26
CA ILE A 87 -24.18 -0.66 -10.43
C ILE A 87 -24.09 0.48 -11.45
N GLU A 88 -24.78 0.39 -12.58
CA GLU A 88 -24.84 1.46 -13.57
C GLU A 88 -25.51 2.72 -13.01
N SER A 89 -26.60 2.59 -12.22
CA SER A 89 -27.26 3.72 -11.56
C SER A 89 -26.38 4.40 -10.48
N GLU A 90 -25.49 3.66 -9.83
CA GLU A 90 -24.51 4.21 -8.87
C GLU A 90 -23.36 4.93 -9.59
N LEU A 91 -22.94 4.44 -10.74
CA LEU A 91 -21.94 5.08 -11.59
C LEU A 91 -22.46 6.40 -12.16
N ASP A 92 -23.72 6.45 -12.61
CA ASP A 92 -24.35 7.66 -13.14
C ASP A 92 -24.53 8.78 -12.09
N ARG A 93 -24.58 8.44 -10.81
CA ARG A 93 -24.68 9.43 -9.71
C ARG A 93 -23.36 10.10 -9.36
N LYS A 94 -22.22 9.53 -9.77
CA LYS A 94 -20.90 10.07 -9.46
C LYS A 94 -20.45 11.00 -10.59
N SER A 95 -19.93 12.19 -10.25
CA SER A 95 -19.31 13.05 -11.25
C SER A 95 -18.06 12.37 -11.85
N PRO A 96 -17.67 12.68 -13.10
CA PRO A 96 -16.47 12.14 -13.72
C PRO A 96 -15.22 12.32 -12.86
N ALA A 97 -15.08 13.45 -12.18
CA ALA A 97 -13.97 13.70 -11.24
C ALA A 97 -14.03 12.81 -10.00
N ALA A 98 -15.22 12.51 -9.48
CA ALA A 98 -15.38 11.60 -8.36
C ALA A 98 -15.08 10.14 -8.78
N LEU A 99 -15.46 9.74 -9.98
CA LEU A 99 -15.10 8.43 -10.55
C LEU A 99 -13.59 8.31 -10.70
N PHE A 100 -12.95 9.27 -11.35
CA PHE A 100 -11.50 9.33 -11.50
C PHE A 100 -10.77 9.29 -10.15
N GLY A 101 -11.19 10.11 -9.19
CA GLY A 101 -10.57 10.17 -7.86
C GLY A 101 -10.83 8.95 -6.98
N SER A 102 -11.88 8.16 -7.27
CA SER A 102 -12.21 6.93 -6.54
C SER A 102 -11.59 5.68 -7.14
N GLN A 103 -10.95 5.77 -8.29
CA GLN A 103 -10.29 4.63 -8.92
C GLN A 103 -9.20 4.07 -8.01
N ARG A 104 -9.30 2.79 -7.73
CA ARG A 104 -8.34 2.03 -6.94
C ARG A 104 -8.42 0.56 -7.31
N ILE A 105 -7.31 -0.13 -7.14
CA ILE A 105 -7.31 -1.59 -7.25
C ILE A 105 -8.09 -2.18 -6.07
N GLY A 106 -8.84 -3.24 -6.31
CA GLY A 106 -9.54 -4.00 -5.29
C GLY A 106 -8.59 -4.75 -4.36
N ALA A 107 -9.00 -5.90 -3.86
CA ALA A 107 -8.11 -6.79 -3.13
C ALA A 107 -7.02 -7.32 -4.08
N VAL A 108 -5.77 -7.18 -3.66
CA VAL A 108 -4.63 -7.67 -4.45
C VAL A 108 -4.48 -9.17 -4.27
N VAL A 109 -4.35 -9.88 -5.37
CA VAL A 109 -4.01 -11.31 -5.43
C VAL A 109 -2.56 -11.43 -5.92
N LEU A 110 -1.79 -12.36 -5.36
CA LEU A 110 -0.45 -12.65 -5.86
C LEU A 110 -0.54 -13.47 -7.15
N PRO A 111 0.34 -13.22 -8.15
CA PRO A 111 0.43 -14.07 -9.34
C PRO A 111 0.72 -15.52 -8.96
N LEU A 112 0.12 -16.48 -9.69
CA LEU A 112 0.31 -17.91 -9.43
C LEU A 112 1.79 -18.32 -9.53
N GLU A 113 2.54 -17.74 -10.46
CA GLU A 113 3.98 -18.00 -10.60
C GLU A 113 4.75 -17.66 -9.31
N LEU A 114 4.47 -16.51 -8.70
CA LEU A 114 5.06 -16.13 -7.41
C LEU A 114 4.57 -17.04 -6.27
N GLN A 115 3.27 -17.36 -6.25
CA GLN A 115 2.72 -18.27 -5.23
C GLN A 115 3.38 -19.65 -5.30
N ASN A 116 3.58 -20.19 -6.51
CA ASN A 116 4.22 -21.48 -6.74
C ASN A 116 5.69 -21.45 -6.30
N SER A 117 6.43 -20.40 -6.62
CA SER A 117 7.83 -20.22 -6.20
C SER A 117 7.96 -20.17 -4.67
N ILE A 118 7.06 -19.47 -3.98
CA ILE A 118 7.06 -19.42 -2.50
C ILE A 118 6.65 -20.77 -1.92
N ASN A 119 5.65 -21.45 -2.49
CA ASN A 119 5.24 -22.78 -2.04
C ASN A 119 6.39 -23.81 -2.17
N LEU A 120 7.18 -23.73 -3.24
CA LEU A 120 8.36 -24.58 -3.41
C LEU A 120 9.38 -24.33 -2.29
N LEU A 121 9.72 -23.08 -1.99
CA LEU A 121 10.59 -22.72 -0.86
C LEU A 121 10.09 -23.30 0.48
N ILE A 122 8.77 -23.21 0.71
CA ILE A 122 8.16 -23.72 1.95
C ILE A 122 8.21 -25.25 2.00
N THR A 123 8.04 -25.94 0.86
CA THR A 123 8.14 -27.41 0.84
C THR A 123 9.54 -27.93 1.13
N GLU A 124 10.55 -27.17 0.77
CA GLU A 124 11.96 -27.46 1.05
C GLU A 124 12.39 -27.09 2.48
N SER A 125 11.55 -26.37 3.23
CA SER A 125 11.84 -25.90 4.58
C SER A 125 11.17 -26.75 5.66
N ASP A 126 11.71 -26.69 6.89
CA ASP A 126 11.05 -27.21 8.09
C ASP A 126 9.86 -26.31 8.46
N LYS A 127 8.62 -26.78 8.22
CA LYS A 127 7.39 -26.00 8.42
C LYS A 127 7.15 -25.54 9.87
N PRO A 128 7.31 -26.39 10.91
CA PRO A 128 7.26 -25.96 12.29
C PRO A 128 8.25 -24.84 12.60
N GLN A 129 9.48 -24.97 12.12
CA GLN A 129 10.53 -23.99 12.32
C GLN A 129 10.24 -22.68 11.56
N LEU A 130 9.65 -22.76 10.36
CA LEU A 130 9.22 -21.61 9.57
C LEU A 130 8.19 -20.76 10.34
N HIS A 131 7.20 -21.38 10.98
CA HIS A 131 6.23 -20.68 11.82
C HIS A 131 6.91 -19.96 13.00
N LEU A 132 7.84 -20.65 13.70
CA LEU A 132 8.57 -20.05 14.82
C LEU A 132 9.45 -18.87 14.37
N ASP A 133 10.13 -19.00 13.23
CA ASP A 133 10.92 -17.91 12.67
C ASP A 133 10.04 -16.74 12.22
N ALA A 134 8.90 -17.01 11.59
CA ALA A 134 7.93 -15.98 11.21
C ALA A 134 7.35 -15.25 12.45
N LYS A 135 6.98 -16.00 13.49
CA LYS A 135 6.52 -15.43 14.77
C LYS A 135 7.59 -14.54 15.40
N ARG A 136 8.82 -15.01 15.48
CA ARG A 136 9.95 -14.25 16.04
C ARG A 136 10.24 -12.95 15.27
N LEU A 137 10.03 -12.96 13.94
CA LEU A 137 10.37 -11.82 13.08
C LEU A 137 9.27 -10.78 12.98
N PHE A 138 8.00 -11.19 13.01
CA PHE A 138 6.88 -10.37 12.56
C PHE A 138 5.72 -10.29 13.56
N GLN A 139 5.78 -10.97 14.71
CA GLN A 139 4.76 -10.84 15.75
C GLN A 139 5.31 -10.08 16.95
N ASP A 140 4.66 -9.01 17.35
CA ASP A 140 4.93 -8.29 18.58
C ASP A 140 4.13 -8.88 19.74
N GLY A 141 4.81 -9.26 20.84
CA GLY A 141 4.20 -9.73 22.08
C GLY A 141 4.52 -11.18 22.45
N GLU A 142 4.60 -11.44 23.78
CA GLU A 142 4.82 -12.76 24.35
C GLU A 142 3.52 -13.58 24.51
N ASP A 143 2.35 -12.93 24.38
CA ASP A 143 1.06 -13.59 24.52
C ASP A 143 0.65 -14.31 23.24
N ASP A 144 0.24 -15.58 23.40
CA ASP A 144 -0.30 -16.45 22.34
C ASP A 144 -1.69 -15.99 21.81
N SER A 145 -2.23 -14.88 22.30
CA SER A 145 -3.42 -14.27 21.74
C SER A 145 -3.07 -13.57 20.42
N ASP A 146 -3.82 -13.87 19.41
CA ASP A 146 -3.94 -13.28 18.04
C ASP A 146 -3.24 -11.89 17.83
N GLY A 147 -1.95 -11.80 18.24
CA GLY A 147 -1.16 -10.58 18.19
C GLY A 147 -1.00 -10.10 16.75
N ASP A 148 -1.00 -8.79 16.57
CA ASP A 148 -0.83 -8.18 15.25
C ASP A 148 0.48 -8.58 14.59
N TRP A 149 0.40 -9.00 13.33
CA TRP A 149 1.55 -9.34 12.51
C TRP A 149 2.03 -8.11 11.75
N PHE A 150 3.24 -7.65 12.03
CA PHE A 150 3.87 -6.52 11.35
C PHE A 150 4.88 -7.00 10.31
N ALA A 151 4.75 -6.57 9.08
CA ALA A 151 5.69 -6.91 8.01
C ALA A 151 7.02 -6.12 8.06
N ALA A 152 7.35 -5.51 9.20
CA ALA A 152 8.57 -4.76 9.40
C ALA A 152 9.73 -5.68 9.78
N TYR A 153 10.77 -5.74 8.93
CA TYR A 153 11.97 -6.53 9.20
C TYR A 153 13.08 -5.66 9.79
N ASN A 154 13.31 -5.77 11.08
CA ASN A 154 14.36 -5.03 11.79
C ASN A 154 15.20 -5.92 12.72
N VAL A 155 15.76 -7.00 12.18
CA VAL A 155 16.53 -7.97 12.96
C VAL A 155 17.97 -7.56 13.06
N LYS A 156 18.48 -7.53 14.30
CA LYS A 156 19.91 -7.36 14.61
C LYS A 156 20.43 -8.64 15.25
N TYR A 157 21.38 -9.29 14.62
CA TYR A 157 22.06 -10.45 15.19
C TYR A 157 23.20 -10.03 16.11
N ARG A 158 23.33 -10.73 17.23
CA ARG A 158 24.40 -10.48 18.23
C ARG A 158 25.78 -10.93 17.75
N SER A 159 25.84 -11.91 16.81
CA SER A 159 27.09 -12.43 16.27
C SER A 159 26.96 -12.80 14.80
N HIS A 160 28.10 -12.82 14.09
CA HIS A 160 28.18 -13.32 12.71
C HIS A 160 27.74 -14.77 12.56
N GLN A 161 28.03 -15.62 13.57
CA GLN A 161 27.63 -17.03 13.56
C GLN A 161 26.11 -17.17 13.68
N GLN A 162 25.46 -16.37 14.50
CA GLN A 162 24.01 -16.34 14.59
C GLN A 162 23.37 -15.86 13.28
N ASN A 163 23.89 -14.79 12.69
CA ASN A 163 23.46 -14.30 11.38
C ASN A 163 23.58 -15.43 10.32
N TYR A 164 24.71 -16.11 10.27
CA TYR A 164 24.93 -17.19 9.29
C TYR A 164 23.92 -18.33 9.44
N ARG A 165 23.58 -18.72 10.67
CA ARG A 165 22.62 -19.79 10.95
C ARG A 165 21.17 -19.45 10.56
N HIS A 166 20.79 -18.18 10.70
CA HIS A 166 19.40 -17.77 10.52
C HIS A 166 19.11 -17.17 9.14
N ARG A 167 20.11 -16.69 8.42
CA ARG A 167 19.92 -15.82 7.25
C ARG A 167 18.98 -16.38 6.17
N GLU A 168 19.08 -17.69 5.84
CA GLU A 168 18.22 -18.30 4.82
C GLU A 168 16.83 -18.62 5.38
N ARG A 169 16.76 -19.07 6.63
CA ARG A 169 15.49 -19.32 7.32
C ARG A 169 14.69 -18.03 7.48
N ASP A 170 15.34 -16.96 7.88
CA ASP A 170 14.73 -15.64 7.99
C ASP A 170 14.28 -15.12 6.62
N GLY A 171 15.05 -15.38 5.58
CA GLY A 171 14.68 -15.08 4.20
C GLY A 171 13.43 -15.83 3.75
N THR A 172 13.31 -17.11 4.09
CA THR A 172 12.12 -17.92 3.80
C THR A 172 10.90 -17.43 4.58
N ALA A 173 11.07 -17.10 5.86
CA ALA A 173 10.01 -16.50 6.68
C ALA A 173 9.58 -15.13 6.13
N PHE A 174 10.54 -14.30 5.67
CA PHE A 174 10.25 -13.04 5.01
C PHE A 174 9.46 -13.24 3.71
N ALA A 175 9.86 -14.19 2.86
CA ALA A 175 9.16 -14.49 1.61
C ALA A 175 7.74 -15.01 1.84
N SER A 176 7.49 -15.73 2.95
CA SER A 176 6.17 -16.27 3.25
C SER A 176 5.22 -15.28 3.94
N VAL A 177 5.72 -14.23 4.61
CA VAL A 177 4.89 -13.29 5.40
C VAL A 177 4.98 -11.87 4.89
N ALA A 178 6.19 -11.31 4.79
CA ALA A 178 6.39 -9.90 4.48
C ALA A 178 6.34 -9.60 2.97
N LEU A 179 6.87 -10.49 2.12
CA LEU A 179 6.86 -10.28 0.67
C LEU A 179 5.44 -10.09 0.12
N PRO A 180 4.43 -10.94 0.45
CA PRO A 180 3.06 -10.74 -0.01
C PRO A 180 2.46 -9.39 0.40
N ALA A 181 2.69 -9.00 1.65
CA ALA A 181 2.24 -7.73 2.20
C ALA A 181 2.87 -6.54 1.47
N HIS A 182 4.19 -6.54 1.34
CA HIS A 182 4.93 -5.50 0.63
C HIS A 182 4.55 -5.42 -0.85
N TYR A 183 4.44 -6.58 -1.52
CA TYR A 183 3.98 -6.66 -2.91
C TYR A 183 2.65 -5.93 -3.11
N SER A 184 1.66 -6.19 -2.23
CA SER A 184 0.33 -5.59 -2.37
C SER A 184 0.35 -4.06 -2.25
N ALA A 185 1.10 -3.52 -1.29
CA ALA A 185 1.24 -2.08 -1.09
C ALA A 185 2.02 -1.42 -2.25
N ILE A 186 3.13 -2.02 -2.68
CA ILE A 186 3.94 -1.52 -3.80
C ILE A 186 3.11 -1.49 -5.07
N ARG A 187 2.39 -2.58 -5.38
CA ARG A 187 1.52 -2.63 -6.55
C ARG A 187 0.45 -1.54 -6.51
N SER A 188 -0.20 -1.33 -5.36
CA SER A 188 -1.19 -0.27 -5.19
C SER A 188 -0.61 1.12 -5.50
N VAL A 189 0.61 1.40 -5.04
CA VAL A 189 1.28 2.68 -5.30
C VAL A 189 1.65 2.83 -6.77
N LEU A 190 2.18 1.77 -7.40
CA LEU A 190 2.57 1.79 -8.82
C LEU A 190 1.36 1.95 -9.74
N GLU A 191 0.26 1.23 -9.48
CA GLU A 191 -1.00 1.38 -10.22
C GLU A 191 -1.58 2.79 -10.05
N HIS A 192 -1.55 3.33 -8.84
CA HIS A 192 -1.96 4.71 -8.62
C HIS A 192 -1.05 5.71 -9.37
N ALA A 193 0.26 5.49 -9.38
CA ALA A 193 1.18 6.32 -10.15
C ALA A 193 0.88 6.24 -11.65
N LYS A 194 0.62 5.04 -12.19
CA LYS A 194 0.23 4.82 -13.58
C LYS A 194 -1.07 5.54 -13.94
N HIS A 195 -2.08 5.44 -13.10
CA HIS A 195 -3.34 6.18 -13.24
C HIS A 195 -3.12 7.70 -13.27
N ARG A 196 -2.24 8.23 -12.40
CA ARG A 196 -1.92 9.67 -12.32
C ARG A 196 -1.07 10.18 -13.47
N LEU A 197 -0.13 9.39 -13.97
CA LEU A 197 0.83 9.76 -15.01
C LEU A 197 0.31 9.47 -16.43
N GLY A 198 -0.65 8.55 -16.56
CA GLY A 198 -1.27 8.20 -17.82
C GLY A 198 -0.71 6.95 -18.47
N PRO A 199 -1.38 6.48 -19.55
CA PRO A 199 -1.00 5.25 -20.25
C PRO A 199 0.39 5.34 -20.90
N ASP A 200 0.83 6.54 -21.28
CA ASP A 200 2.13 6.77 -21.89
C ASP A 200 3.31 6.61 -20.91
N TRP A 201 3.00 6.55 -19.60
CA TRP A 201 4.01 6.29 -18.60
C TRP A 201 4.38 4.80 -18.57
N SER A 202 5.46 4.48 -19.24
CA SER A 202 6.04 3.14 -19.29
C SER A 202 7.40 3.14 -18.61
N ILE A 203 7.71 2.07 -17.92
CA ILE A 203 8.99 1.86 -17.24
C ILE A 203 9.65 0.63 -17.85
N SER A 204 10.88 0.78 -18.29
CA SER A 204 11.72 -0.31 -18.80
C SER A 204 12.80 -0.73 -17.79
N ARG A 205 13.19 0.18 -16.89
CA ARG A 205 14.28 -0.04 -15.93
C ARG A 205 13.86 0.31 -14.52
N VAL A 206 14.19 -0.57 -13.56
CA VAL A 206 13.89 -0.37 -12.14
C VAL A 206 15.18 -0.48 -11.32
N ILE A 207 15.44 0.51 -10.48
CA ILE A 207 16.50 0.48 -9.47
C ILE A 207 15.82 0.50 -8.09
N ASP A 208 16.06 -0.55 -7.30
CA ASP A 208 15.37 -0.80 -6.03
C ASP A 208 16.33 -0.81 -4.84
N TRP A 209 16.21 0.20 -3.97
CA TRP A 209 16.96 0.30 -2.71
C TRP A 209 16.24 -0.41 -1.57
N GLY A 210 16.84 -1.48 -1.05
CA GLY A 210 16.25 -2.34 -0.04
C GLY A 210 15.41 -3.47 -0.64
N ALA A 211 15.87 -4.01 -1.75
CA ALA A 211 15.17 -5.00 -2.58
C ALA A 211 14.72 -6.26 -1.84
N ALA A 212 15.37 -6.60 -0.71
CA ALA A 212 15.05 -7.77 0.13
C ALA A 212 14.89 -9.07 -0.69
N THR A 213 13.69 -9.67 -0.67
CA THR A 213 13.34 -10.87 -1.46
C THR A 213 12.73 -10.55 -2.82
N GLY A 214 12.70 -9.27 -3.23
CA GLY A 214 12.21 -8.86 -4.55
C GLY A 214 10.72 -8.49 -4.61
N SER A 215 10.12 -8.03 -3.51
CA SER A 215 8.72 -7.57 -3.52
C SER A 215 8.47 -6.50 -4.59
N THR A 216 9.40 -5.55 -4.72
CA THR A 216 9.35 -4.49 -5.74
C THR A 216 9.49 -5.07 -7.15
N LEU A 217 10.41 -6.02 -7.34
CA LEU A 217 10.59 -6.69 -8.63
C LEU A 217 9.26 -7.28 -9.12
N TRP A 218 8.65 -8.15 -8.31
CA TRP A 218 7.40 -8.80 -8.66
C TRP A 218 6.25 -7.82 -8.87
N ALA A 219 6.14 -6.78 -8.03
CA ALA A 219 5.12 -5.76 -8.18
C ALA A 219 5.31 -4.93 -9.46
N SER A 220 6.55 -4.58 -9.79
CA SER A 220 6.88 -3.83 -11.02
C SER A 220 6.63 -4.66 -12.27
N LEU A 221 7.07 -5.92 -12.29
CA LEU A 221 6.82 -6.84 -13.40
C LEU A 221 5.32 -6.95 -13.70
N HIS A 222 4.51 -7.03 -12.66
CA HIS A 222 3.06 -7.17 -12.77
C HIS A 222 2.35 -5.84 -13.13
N THR A 223 2.89 -4.69 -12.74
CA THR A 223 2.30 -3.39 -13.09
C THR A 223 2.64 -2.98 -14.52
N PHE A 224 3.87 -3.30 -14.98
CA PHE A 224 4.37 -2.97 -16.31
C PHE A 224 4.40 -4.21 -17.20
N TYR A 225 3.22 -4.72 -17.54
CA TYR A 225 3.09 -5.83 -18.49
C TYR A 225 2.51 -5.35 -19.82
N GLN A 226 2.82 -6.07 -20.89
CA GLN A 226 2.24 -5.80 -22.20
C GLN A 226 0.91 -6.57 -22.31
N LYS A 227 -0.19 -5.84 -22.55
CA LYS A 227 -1.49 -6.45 -22.82
C LYS A 227 -1.44 -7.26 -24.12
N SER A 228 -1.67 -8.55 -24.03
CA SER A 228 -1.95 -9.40 -25.16
C SER A 228 -3.39 -9.88 -25.04
N GLY A 229 -4.36 -9.09 -25.60
CA GLY A 229 -5.79 -9.42 -25.60
C GLY A 229 -6.67 -8.66 -24.59
N ASP A 230 -8.00 -8.79 -24.74
CA ASP A 230 -8.99 -7.98 -24.03
C ASP A 230 -9.27 -8.41 -22.58
N GLU A 231 -8.89 -9.62 -22.18
CA GLU A 231 -9.03 -10.10 -20.80
C GLU A 231 -7.69 -10.54 -20.25
N VAL A 232 -7.18 -9.80 -19.28
CA VAL A 232 -5.96 -10.17 -18.54
C VAL A 232 -6.38 -10.96 -17.32
N ASP A 233 -6.20 -12.27 -17.38
CA ASP A 233 -6.23 -13.11 -16.18
C ASP A 233 -5.03 -12.73 -15.29
N ILE A 234 -5.32 -11.98 -14.23
CA ILE A 234 -4.32 -11.51 -13.26
C ILE A 234 -3.58 -12.69 -12.62
N GLU A 235 -4.26 -13.82 -12.45
CA GLU A 235 -3.67 -15.02 -11.86
C GLU A 235 -2.70 -15.71 -12.83
N GLY A 236 -2.97 -15.66 -14.12
CA GLY A 236 -2.17 -16.25 -15.20
C GLY A 236 -0.92 -15.45 -15.60
N PHE A 237 -0.70 -14.26 -15.02
CA PHE A 237 0.44 -13.41 -15.33
C PHE A 237 1.78 -14.12 -15.13
N LYS A 238 2.66 -14.01 -16.12
CA LYS A 238 4.04 -14.53 -16.08
C LYS A 238 5.06 -13.39 -16.18
N ILE A 239 6.25 -13.61 -15.62
CA ILE A 239 7.37 -12.65 -15.71
C ILE A 239 7.69 -12.32 -17.17
N ALA A 240 7.59 -13.31 -18.06
CA ALA A 240 7.83 -13.15 -19.49
C ALA A 240 6.89 -12.13 -20.17
N ASP A 241 5.73 -11.82 -19.57
CA ASP A 241 4.75 -10.88 -20.13
C ASP A 241 5.07 -9.42 -19.78
N SER A 242 6.10 -9.17 -18.97
CA SER A 242 6.48 -7.83 -18.54
C SER A 242 7.20 -7.05 -19.64
N SER A 243 6.98 -5.72 -19.67
CA SER A 243 7.73 -4.77 -20.51
C SER A 243 9.07 -4.34 -19.92
N LEU A 244 9.44 -4.83 -18.73
CA LEU A 244 10.70 -4.48 -18.09
C LEU A 244 11.89 -5.13 -18.82
N ALA A 245 12.90 -4.31 -19.15
CA ALA A 245 14.16 -4.77 -19.71
C ALA A 245 15.23 -5.03 -18.64
N SER A 246 15.24 -4.24 -17.55
CA SER A 246 16.25 -4.40 -16.51
C SER A 246 15.75 -4.08 -15.11
N TYR A 247 16.30 -4.80 -14.14
CA TYR A 247 16.09 -4.58 -12.71
C TYR A 247 17.41 -4.68 -11.95
N VAL A 248 17.70 -3.66 -11.14
CA VAL A 248 18.87 -3.62 -10.25
C VAL A 248 18.38 -3.55 -8.81
N GLY A 249 18.49 -4.65 -8.07
CA GLY A 249 18.16 -4.74 -6.65
C GLY A 249 19.38 -4.49 -5.77
N ILE A 250 19.28 -3.50 -4.88
CA ILE A 250 20.36 -3.09 -3.98
C ILE A 250 20.00 -3.49 -2.55
N ASP A 251 20.70 -4.48 -1.99
CA ASP A 251 20.49 -4.91 -0.61
C ASP A 251 21.74 -5.55 0.01
N LYS A 252 22.05 -5.20 1.25
CA LYS A 252 23.17 -5.75 2.02
C LYS A 252 22.84 -7.05 2.75
N ARG A 253 21.55 -7.41 2.80
CA ARG A 253 21.05 -8.58 3.53
C ARG A 253 21.11 -9.82 2.66
N ASP A 254 22.30 -10.43 2.55
CA ASP A 254 22.58 -11.57 1.64
C ASP A 254 21.56 -12.72 1.76
N GLY A 255 21.03 -12.98 2.97
CA GLY A 255 20.02 -14.01 3.18
C GLY A 255 18.71 -13.72 2.45
N LEU A 256 18.23 -12.48 2.49
CA LEU A 256 17.02 -12.08 1.77
C LEU A 256 17.26 -12.13 0.25
N VAL A 257 18.40 -11.59 -0.20
CA VAL A 257 18.81 -11.64 -1.62
C VAL A 257 18.93 -13.07 -2.15
N SER A 258 19.50 -13.99 -1.35
CA SER A 258 19.60 -15.41 -1.72
C SER A 258 18.21 -16.01 -1.99
N ILE A 259 17.25 -15.75 -1.11
CA ILE A 259 15.87 -16.20 -1.30
C ILE A 259 15.22 -15.51 -2.51
N GLY A 260 15.41 -14.20 -2.70
CA GLY A 260 14.92 -13.48 -3.89
C GLY A 260 15.41 -14.11 -5.19
N LYS A 261 16.68 -14.50 -5.25
CA LYS A 261 17.25 -15.23 -6.41
C LYS A 261 16.61 -16.60 -6.60
N ARG A 262 16.36 -17.34 -5.50
CA ARG A 262 15.70 -18.66 -5.55
C ARG A 262 14.26 -18.57 -6.06
N LEU A 263 13.51 -17.55 -5.67
CA LEU A 263 12.14 -17.32 -6.18
C LEU A 263 12.07 -17.18 -7.69
N LEU A 264 13.18 -16.78 -8.31
CA LEU A 264 13.28 -16.57 -9.77
C LEU A 264 13.88 -17.76 -10.52
N GLN A 265 14.30 -18.84 -9.87
CA GLN A 265 15.03 -19.93 -10.51
C GLN A 265 14.24 -20.62 -11.61
N ASN A 266 12.94 -20.80 -11.39
CA ASN A 266 12.05 -21.55 -12.29
C ASN A 266 11.20 -20.64 -13.19
N ALA A 267 11.41 -19.32 -13.13
CA ALA A 267 10.66 -18.36 -13.90
C ALA A 267 11.29 -18.13 -15.28
N GLU A 268 10.45 -18.12 -16.30
CA GLU A 268 10.84 -17.73 -17.66
C GLU A 268 11.06 -16.21 -17.70
N ARG A 269 12.30 -15.77 -18.00
CA ARG A 269 12.67 -14.34 -17.86
C ARG A 269 12.80 -13.60 -19.18
N ASN A 270 12.67 -14.28 -20.32
CA ASN A 270 12.95 -13.71 -21.63
C ASN A 270 14.27 -12.90 -21.63
N GLU A 271 14.25 -11.65 -22.10
CA GLU A 271 15.40 -10.74 -22.17
C GLU A 271 15.59 -9.92 -20.87
N LEU A 272 14.81 -10.13 -19.83
CA LEU A 272 14.88 -9.36 -18.58
C LEU A 272 16.21 -9.59 -17.86
N ASN A 273 17.00 -8.53 -17.73
CA ASN A 273 18.26 -8.53 -17.00
C ASN A 273 18.02 -8.19 -15.51
N ILE A 274 18.24 -9.16 -14.62
CA ILE A 274 18.07 -8.99 -13.17
C ILE A 274 19.44 -9.04 -12.49
N GLN A 275 19.83 -7.94 -11.86
CA GLN A 275 21.07 -7.82 -11.11
C GLN A 275 20.79 -7.56 -9.63
N TRP A 276 21.61 -8.16 -8.75
CA TRP A 276 21.58 -7.93 -7.30
C TRP A 276 22.92 -7.43 -6.82
N GLN A 277 22.91 -6.31 -6.13
CA GLN A 277 24.12 -5.62 -5.66
C GLN A 277 24.01 -5.30 -4.17
N ARG A 278 25.16 -5.11 -3.51
CA ARG A 278 25.21 -4.72 -2.08
C ARG A 278 25.14 -3.21 -1.86
N SER A 279 25.49 -2.43 -2.87
CA SER A 279 25.50 -0.97 -2.86
C SER A 279 25.28 -0.43 -4.26
N TYR A 280 24.74 0.76 -4.35
CA TYR A 280 24.63 1.51 -5.58
C TYR A 280 26.03 1.83 -6.12
N ARG A 281 26.25 1.73 -7.42
CA ARG A 281 27.51 1.99 -8.11
C ARG A 281 27.36 3.16 -9.07
N GLU A 282 28.44 3.86 -9.33
CA GLU A 282 28.43 4.94 -10.34
C GLU A 282 28.09 4.44 -11.73
N ASP A 283 28.47 3.21 -12.07
CA ASP A 283 28.14 2.56 -13.35
C ASP A 283 26.63 2.31 -13.54
N ASP A 284 25.86 2.29 -12.44
CA ASP A 284 24.38 2.15 -12.48
C ASP A 284 23.69 3.49 -12.73
N ARG A 285 24.46 4.58 -12.74
CA ARG A 285 23.92 5.91 -13.00
C ARG A 285 23.55 6.06 -14.47
N ILE A 286 22.32 6.50 -14.67
CA ILE A 286 21.75 6.69 -16.00
C ILE A 286 21.87 8.18 -16.36
N PRO A 287 22.25 8.51 -17.62
CA PRO A 287 22.18 9.88 -18.10
C PRO A 287 20.76 10.43 -17.90
N ARG A 288 20.65 11.67 -17.47
CA ARG A 288 19.34 12.28 -17.17
C ARG A 288 18.40 12.28 -18.35
N ASP A 289 18.91 12.47 -19.54
CA ASP A 289 18.11 12.51 -20.76
C ASP A 289 17.47 11.17 -21.09
N GLU A 290 18.04 10.07 -20.55
CA GLU A 290 17.54 8.70 -20.71
C GLU A 290 16.71 8.23 -19.50
N GLY A 291 16.46 9.10 -18.51
CA GLY A 291 15.82 8.72 -17.24
C GLY A 291 14.30 8.62 -17.29
N HIS A 292 13.66 8.87 -18.42
CA HIS A 292 12.20 8.97 -18.54
C HIS A 292 11.48 7.63 -18.30
N ASP A 293 12.09 6.52 -18.66
CA ASP A 293 11.61 5.15 -18.50
C ASP A 293 12.23 4.42 -17.30
N VAL A 294 12.92 5.17 -16.42
CA VAL A 294 13.59 4.64 -15.23
C VAL A 294 12.80 4.97 -13.98
N LEU A 295 12.59 3.94 -13.18
CA LEU A 295 11.98 4.02 -11.84
C LEU A 295 13.02 3.78 -10.77
N ALA A 296 13.27 4.78 -9.92
CA ALA A 296 13.99 4.63 -8.66
C ALA A 296 12.97 4.37 -7.54
N ILE A 297 13.08 3.26 -6.85
CA ILE A 297 12.13 2.88 -5.80
C ILE A 297 12.82 2.41 -4.53
N SER A 298 12.24 2.75 -3.39
CA SER A 298 12.61 2.17 -2.09
C SER A 298 11.36 1.90 -1.27
N ALA A 299 11.10 0.63 -0.99
CA ALA A 299 9.90 0.20 -0.28
C ALA A 299 10.25 -0.48 1.04
N PHE A 300 9.66 0.03 2.16
CA PHE A 300 9.79 -0.51 3.52
C PHE A 300 11.25 -0.61 4.01
N HIS A 301 12.14 0.20 3.45
CA HIS A 301 13.56 0.18 3.78
C HIS A 301 14.01 1.36 4.64
N LEU A 302 13.39 2.54 4.49
CA LEU A 302 13.80 3.74 5.23
C LEU A 302 13.75 3.54 6.74
N SER A 303 12.70 2.88 7.25
CA SER A 303 12.56 2.56 8.69
C SER A 303 13.62 1.57 9.19
N SER A 304 14.20 0.75 8.33
CA SER A 304 15.27 -0.19 8.69
C SER A 304 16.65 0.45 8.76
N LEU A 305 16.82 1.66 8.24
CA LEU A 305 18.09 2.38 8.26
C LEU A 305 18.40 2.96 9.66
N PRO A 306 19.68 2.92 10.09
CA PRO A 306 20.06 3.20 11.47
C PRO A 306 19.82 4.64 11.90
N ASN A 307 19.90 5.61 11.00
CA ASN A 307 19.81 7.02 11.33
C ASN A 307 19.33 7.88 10.16
N GLY A 308 19.00 9.16 10.44
CA GLY A 308 18.55 10.12 9.45
C GLY A 308 19.59 10.45 8.37
N LEU A 309 20.90 10.33 8.68
CA LEU A 309 21.96 10.54 7.70
C LEU A 309 21.94 9.45 6.63
N ALA A 310 21.82 8.19 7.04
CA ALA A 310 21.72 7.06 6.10
C ALA A 310 20.49 7.17 5.21
N ARG A 311 19.34 7.60 5.78
CA ARG A 311 18.11 7.87 5.01
C ARG A 311 18.30 8.99 3.98
N LYS A 312 18.91 10.10 4.39
CA LYS A 312 19.23 11.21 3.47
C LYS A 312 20.19 10.79 2.36
N GLN A 313 21.18 9.96 2.69
CA GLN A 313 22.13 9.44 1.70
C GLN A 313 21.41 8.58 0.64
N LEU A 314 20.54 7.66 1.07
CA LEU A 314 19.75 6.85 0.15
C LEU A 314 18.89 7.71 -0.78
N VAL A 315 18.20 8.72 -0.24
CA VAL A 315 17.36 9.61 -1.07
C VAL A 315 18.20 10.42 -2.06
N LYS A 316 19.43 10.81 -1.69
CA LYS A 316 20.38 11.46 -2.61
C LYS A 316 20.84 10.49 -3.72
N GLU A 317 21.17 9.25 -3.39
CA GLU A 317 21.53 8.23 -4.37
C GLU A 317 20.39 8.01 -5.39
N MET A 318 19.13 7.94 -4.90
CA MET A 318 17.96 7.89 -5.79
C MET A 318 17.86 9.11 -6.69
N TRP A 319 18.11 10.31 -6.16
CA TRP A 319 18.14 11.54 -6.96
C TRP A 319 19.28 11.51 -7.99
N GLU A 320 20.46 11.06 -7.62
CA GLU A 320 21.65 11.03 -8.46
C GLU A 320 21.62 9.89 -9.50
N SER A 321 20.72 8.91 -9.34
CA SER A 321 20.59 7.78 -10.28
C SER A 321 20.20 8.16 -11.71
N GLY A 322 19.68 9.37 -11.92
CA GLY A 322 19.19 9.83 -13.22
C GLY A 322 17.72 9.50 -13.48
N ALA A 323 17.07 8.66 -12.67
CA ALA A 323 15.66 8.29 -12.82
C ALA A 323 14.74 9.52 -12.77
N HIS A 324 13.75 9.55 -13.69
CA HIS A 324 12.75 10.63 -13.69
C HIS A 324 11.63 10.38 -12.66
N THR A 325 11.33 9.13 -12.37
CA THR A 325 10.31 8.80 -11.37
C THR A 325 10.95 8.18 -10.14
N MET A 326 10.65 8.74 -8.96
CA MET A 326 11.12 8.26 -7.66
C MET A 326 9.94 7.90 -6.78
N VAL A 327 9.93 6.69 -6.24
CA VAL A 327 8.86 6.16 -5.39
C VAL A 327 9.46 5.73 -4.05
N LEU A 328 8.90 6.26 -2.97
CA LEU A 328 9.27 5.90 -1.62
C LEU A 328 8.02 5.43 -0.87
N ILE A 329 8.12 4.25 -0.26
CA ILE A 329 7.04 3.62 0.50
C ILE A 329 7.61 3.17 1.84
N ASP A 330 6.89 3.42 2.93
CA ASP A 330 7.25 2.93 4.26
C ASP A 330 5.98 2.54 5.04
N HIS A 331 6.13 1.97 6.22
CA HIS A 331 5.01 1.57 7.07
C HIS A 331 4.13 2.76 7.48
N SER A 332 2.83 2.53 7.71
CA SER A 332 1.88 3.54 8.20
C SER A 332 2.04 3.89 9.70
N THR A 333 3.24 3.67 10.23
CA THR A 333 3.62 4.10 11.57
C THR A 333 4.02 5.57 11.58
N THR A 334 4.04 6.21 12.75
CA THR A 334 4.52 7.59 12.90
C THR A 334 5.94 7.75 12.32
N ASN A 335 6.85 6.84 12.67
CA ASN A 335 8.23 6.86 12.17
C ASN A 335 8.30 6.66 10.64
N GLY A 336 7.52 5.72 10.08
CA GLY A 336 7.46 5.49 8.64
C GLY A 336 6.93 6.72 7.89
N PHE A 337 5.86 7.33 8.38
CA PHE A 337 5.35 8.57 7.81
C PHE A 337 6.36 9.72 7.89
N GLU A 338 7.01 9.92 9.02
CA GLU A 338 8.03 10.96 9.19
C GLU A 338 9.21 10.76 8.22
N ASN A 339 9.64 9.52 8.00
CA ASN A 339 10.68 9.19 7.02
C ASN A 339 10.25 9.58 5.59
N ILE A 340 9.02 9.26 5.20
CA ILE A 340 8.47 9.62 3.88
C ILE A 340 8.35 11.14 3.73
N ALA A 341 7.84 11.84 4.75
CA ALA A 341 7.70 13.28 4.73
C ALA A 341 9.07 14.00 4.63
N ALA A 342 10.07 13.52 5.37
CA ALA A 342 11.43 14.05 5.30
C ALA A 342 12.11 13.77 3.94
N ALA A 343 11.89 12.59 3.37
CA ALA A 343 12.39 12.23 2.04
C ALA A 343 11.74 13.11 0.95
N ARG A 344 10.41 13.31 1.02
CA ARG A 344 9.69 14.23 0.14
C ARG A 344 10.27 15.64 0.19
N GLU A 345 10.46 16.18 1.39
CA GLU A 345 11.01 17.53 1.57
C GLU A 345 12.44 17.64 0.99
N LEU A 346 13.27 16.62 1.18
CA LEU A 346 14.62 16.59 0.62
C LEU A 346 14.61 16.58 -0.90
N LEU A 347 13.78 15.74 -1.55
CA LEU A 347 13.66 15.68 -3.00
C LEU A 347 13.20 17.01 -3.59
N LEU A 348 12.17 17.62 -3.02
CA LEU A 348 11.68 18.93 -3.46
C LEU A 348 12.74 20.04 -3.29
N LYS A 349 13.53 19.99 -2.20
CA LYS A 349 14.63 20.91 -2.00
C LYS A 349 15.74 20.73 -3.03
N LEU A 350 16.08 19.47 -3.40
CA LEU A 350 17.06 19.18 -4.44
C LEU A 350 16.57 19.69 -5.80
N GLY A 351 15.29 19.45 -6.16
CA GLY A 351 14.70 19.97 -7.38
C GLY A 351 14.68 21.49 -7.45
N LYS A 352 14.36 22.15 -6.32
CA LYS A 352 14.39 23.62 -6.25
C LYS A 352 15.82 24.16 -6.43
N LYS A 353 16.81 23.57 -5.76
CA LYS A 353 18.21 23.95 -5.90
C LYS A 353 18.69 23.82 -7.33
N GLU A 354 18.24 22.80 -8.03
CA GLU A 354 18.58 22.58 -9.43
C GLU A 354 18.00 23.67 -10.34
N LEU A 355 16.75 24.10 -10.14
CA LEU A 355 16.17 25.23 -10.87
C LEU A 355 16.91 26.55 -10.58
N GLU A 356 17.45 26.72 -9.38
CA GLU A 356 18.21 27.91 -8.97
C GLU A 356 19.65 27.88 -9.48
N SER A 357 20.24 26.72 -9.77
CA SER A 357 21.65 26.60 -10.22
C SER A 357 21.88 27.07 -11.65
N GLY A 358 20.81 27.18 -12.46
CA GLY A 358 20.90 27.59 -13.86
C GLY A 358 21.56 26.54 -14.76
N GLU A 359 21.77 25.31 -14.29
CA GLU A 359 22.24 24.20 -15.12
C GLU A 359 21.17 23.86 -16.16
N GLU A 360 21.52 23.87 -17.43
CA GLU A 360 20.61 23.53 -18.53
C GLU A 360 20.46 22.01 -18.66
N TRP A 361 19.59 21.43 -17.82
CA TRP A 361 19.15 20.05 -18.01
C TRP A 361 17.89 20.01 -18.89
N SER A 362 17.73 18.98 -19.69
CA SER A 362 16.51 18.76 -20.50
C SER A 362 15.24 18.73 -19.63
N VAL A 363 15.36 18.21 -18.41
CA VAL A 363 14.29 18.16 -17.40
C VAL A 363 14.82 18.62 -16.06
N SER A 364 14.48 19.83 -15.64
CA SER A 364 14.92 20.45 -14.38
C SER A 364 13.81 20.51 -13.34
N GLY A 365 14.20 20.43 -12.05
CA GLY A 365 13.30 20.47 -10.94
C GLY A 365 12.56 19.15 -10.70
N CYS A 366 11.58 19.17 -9.80
CA CYS A 366 10.68 18.03 -9.57
C CYS A 366 9.39 18.47 -8.90
N HIS A 367 8.38 17.63 -8.99
CA HIS A 367 7.08 17.81 -8.35
C HIS A 367 6.54 16.49 -7.78
N VAL A 368 5.62 16.59 -6.82
CA VAL A 368 4.94 15.43 -6.26
C VAL A 368 3.78 15.03 -7.18
N VAL A 369 3.77 13.79 -7.64
CA VAL A 369 2.69 13.21 -8.43
C VAL A 369 1.56 12.72 -7.51
N ALA A 370 1.94 12.02 -6.44
CA ALA A 370 1.02 11.43 -5.46
C ALA A 370 1.73 11.29 -4.10
N PRO A 371 1.01 11.28 -3.00
CA PRO A 371 -0.43 11.49 -2.83
C PRO A 371 -0.81 12.97 -2.71
N CYS A 372 0.17 13.87 -2.57
CA CYS A 372 -0.08 15.28 -2.27
C CYS A 372 -0.38 16.09 -3.53
N PRO A 373 -1.40 16.96 -3.51
CA PRO A 373 -1.73 17.82 -4.65
C PRO A 373 -0.83 19.06 -4.76
N HIS A 374 0.18 19.20 -3.90
CA HIS A 374 1.04 20.39 -3.83
C HIS A 374 2.49 20.04 -3.54
N ASP A 375 3.41 20.95 -3.84
CA ASP A 375 4.85 20.84 -3.56
C ASP A 375 5.28 21.66 -2.32
N GLY A 376 4.34 22.27 -1.63
CA GLY A 376 4.57 22.99 -0.37
C GLY A 376 4.93 22.06 0.80
N LYS A 377 5.08 22.64 1.98
CA LYS A 377 5.35 21.86 3.21
C LYS A 377 4.19 20.93 3.53
N CYS A 378 4.49 19.73 4.01
CA CYS A 378 3.46 18.77 4.44
C CYS A 378 2.77 19.31 5.71
N PRO A 379 1.45 19.53 5.71
CA PRO A 379 0.75 20.09 6.87
C PRO A 379 0.66 19.11 8.06
N LEU A 380 0.90 17.83 7.84
CA LEU A 380 0.95 16.83 8.90
C LEU A 380 2.36 16.61 9.48
N TYR A 381 3.39 17.19 8.84
CA TYR A 381 4.79 17.04 9.23
C TYR A 381 5.35 18.39 9.70
N HIS A 382 4.97 18.79 10.90
CA HIS A 382 5.53 19.96 11.57
C HIS A 382 5.43 19.81 13.09
N PRO A 383 6.26 20.52 13.87
CA PRO A 383 6.16 20.53 15.33
C PRO A 383 4.75 20.98 15.77
N GLY A 384 4.11 20.19 16.61
CA GLY A 384 2.74 20.46 17.08
C GLY A 384 1.61 19.90 16.21
N SER A 385 1.88 19.24 15.08
CA SER A 385 0.84 18.65 14.22
C SER A 385 0.09 17.46 14.84
N GLY A 386 0.43 17.08 16.07
CA GLY A 386 -0.15 15.92 16.70
C GLY A 386 0.43 14.61 16.14
N ARG A 387 -0.22 13.48 16.47
CA ARG A 387 0.20 12.15 16.03
C ARG A 387 -0.48 11.71 14.73
N SER A 388 -0.88 12.64 13.88
CA SER A 388 -1.57 12.33 12.64
C SER A 388 -0.60 11.74 11.61
N VAL A 389 -0.96 10.60 11.03
CA VAL A 389 -0.18 9.89 10.01
C VAL A 389 -0.90 9.98 8.67
N CYS A 390 -0.17 10.32 7.62
CA CYS A 390 -0.66 10.21 6.26
C CYS A 390 -0.53 8.75 5.80
N GLY A 391 -1.47 7.92 6.23
CA GLY A 391 -1.49 6.48 5.96
C GLY A 391 -2.51 6.11 4.89
N PHE A 392 -2.20 5.01 4.23
CA PHE A 392 -3.04 4.33 3.24
C PHE A 392 -3.14 2.87 3.61
N SER A 393 -4.12 2.18 3.06
CA SER A 393 -4.29 0.75 3.29
C SER A 393 -4.62 0.05 1.98
N GLN A 394 -3.98 -1.10 1.75
CA GLN A 394 -4.27 -1.98 0.63
C GLN A 394 -4.64 -3.37 1.13
N ARG A 395 -5.75 -3.88 0.67
CA ARG A 395 -6.19 -5.25 0.99
C ARG A 395 -5.43 -6.26 0.15
N LEU A 396 -4.83 -7.23 0.83
CA LEU A 396 -4.25 -8.43 0.25
C LEU A 396 -5.18 -9.62 0.49
N GLN A 397 -5.55 -10.35 -0.56
CA GLN A 397 -6.11 -11.67 -0.41
C GLN A 397 -4.98 -12.63 0.00
N ARG A 398 -5.07 -13.18 1.22
CA ARG A 398 -4.02 -14.04 1.76
C ARG A 398 -3.95 -15.37 1.02
N PRO A 399 -2.84 -15.68 0.35
CA PRO A 399 -2.61 -17.03 -0.17
C PRO A 399 -2.64 -18.08 0.94
N SER A 400 -2.90 -19.33 0.58
CA SER A 400 -3.00 -20.43 1.54
C SER A 400 -1.74 -20.62 2.39
N PHE A 401 -0.56 -20.36 1.83
CA PHE A 401 0.71 -20.46 2.57
C PHE A 401 0.86 -19.37 3.64
N VAL A 402 0.39 -18.13 3.40
CA VAL A 402 0.40 -17.07 4.42
C VAL A 402 -0.48 -17.46 5.60
N ARG A 403 -1.70 -17.94 5.34
CA ARG A 403 -2.62 -18.40 6.39
C ARG A 403 -2.01 -19.53 7.23
N ARG A 404 -1.37 -20.52 6.56
CA ARG A 404 -0.69 -21.62 7.23
C ARG A 404 0.52 -21.17 8.04
N THR A 405 1.35 -20.27 7.52
CA THR A 405 2.52 -19.74 8.23
C THR A 405 2.12 -18.93 9.46
N LYS A 406 1.04 -18.13 9.36
CA LYS A 406 0.52 -17.30 10.47
C LYS A 406 -0.42 -18.08 11.42
N HIS A 407 -0.76 -19.33 11.12
CA HIS A 407 -1.81 -20.11 11.80
C HIS A 407 -3.13 -19.35 11.93
N SER A 408 -3.52 -18.62 10.89
CA SER A 408 -4.69 -17.74 10.85
C SER A 408 -5.73 -18.22 9.83
N GLY A 409 -7.00 -18.27 10.25
CA GLY A 409 -8.13 -18.57 9.36
C GLY A 409 -8.57 -17.37 8.49
N ILE A 410 -8.07 -16.15 8.79
CA ILE A 410 -8.49 -14.93 8.09
C ILE A 410 -7.96 -14.94 6.66
N GLY A 411 -8.89 -14.81 5.68
CA GLY A 411 -8.58 -14.87 4.24
C GLY A 411 -7.97 -13.60 3.64
N HIS A 412 -7.96 -12.49 4.37
CA HIS A 412 -7.43 -11.21 3.90
C HIS A 412 -6.57 -10.50 4.95
N GLU A 413 -5.85 -9.48 4.50
CA GLU A 413 -5.00 -8.65 5.35
C GLU A 413 -4.95 -7.23 4.79
N ASP A 414 -5.15 -6.23 5.64
CA ASP A 414 -5.08 -4.82 5.25
C ASP A 414 -3.70 -4.27 5.60
N ILE A 415 -2.91 -3.97 4.57
CA ILE A 415 -1.53 -3.52 4.71
C ILE A 415 -1.49 -2.01 4.77
N GLY A 416 -1.09 -1.48 5.93
CA GLY A 416 -0.92 -0.05 6.13
C GLY A 416 0.43 0.46 5.62
N TYR A 417 0.42 1.56 4.85
CA TYR A 417 1.64 2.18 4.34
C TYR A 417 1.50 3.70 4.21
N SER A 418 2.65 4.39 4.16
CA SER A 418 2.78 5.79 3.76
C SER A 418 3.68 5.85 2.53
N TYR A 419 3.45 6.78 1.59
CA TYR A 419 4.23 6.82 0.37
C TYR A 419 4.32 8.22 -0.22
N VAL A 420 5.28 8.40 -1.14
CA VAL A 420 5.37 9.55 -2.03
C VAL A 420 5.89 9.11 -3.40
N VAL A 421 5.28 9.67 -4.44
CA VAL A 421 5.75 9.58 -5.83
C VAL A 421 6.17 10.96 -6.26
N VAL A 422 7.44 11.11 -6.65
CA VAL A 422 8.04 12.35 -7.14
C VAL A 422 8.51 12.13 -8.58
N LYS A 423 8.20 13.06 -9.46
CA LYS A 423 8.66 13.05 -10.86
C LYS A 423 9.49 14.29 -11.13
N ARG A 424 10.55 14.14 -11.93
CA ARG A 424 11.34 15.27 -12.42
C ARG A 424 10.52 16.12 -13.38
N GLY A 425 10.91 17.38 -13.46
CA GLY A 425 10.21 18.39 -14.26
C GLY A 425 9.23 19.21 -13.42
N THR A 426 8.80 20.32 -14.00
CA THR A 426 7.85 21.23 -13.38
C THR A 426 6.47 20.59 -13.24
N ARG A 427 5.73 20.98 -12.21
CA ARG A 427 4.34 20.53 -12.02
C ARG A 427 3.50 20.96 -13.23
N PRO A 428 2.67 20.05 -13.79
CA PRO A 428 1.72 20.44 -14.82
C PRO A 428 0.79 21.55 -14.34
N VAL A 429 0.67 22.61 -15.14
CA VAL A 429 -0.21 23.75 -14.87
C VAL A 429 -1.47 23.58 -15.70
N ILE A 430 -2.62 23.78 -15.08
CA ILE A 430 -3.90 23.72 -15.78
C ILE A 430 -4.01 24.94 -16.69
N THR A 431 -3.98 24.71 -17.99
CA THR A 431 -4.17 25.77 -18.99
C THR A 431 -5.63 25.99 -19.36
N ASN A 432 -6.52 25.02 -19.07
CA ASN A 432 -7.94 25.09 -19.39
C ASN A 432 -8.79 25.12 -18.12
N THR A 433 -9.27 26.31 -17.76
CA THR A 433 -10.20 26.53 -16.63
C THR A 433 -11.65 26.08 -16.90
N ASN A 434 -11.93 25.56 -18.11
CA ASN A 434 -13.28 25.20 -18.53
C ASN A 434 -13.73 23.78 -18.11
N THR A 435 -12.87 23.00 -17.47
CA THR A 435 -13.27 21.72 -16.88
C THR A 435 -13.99 21.98 -15.57
N LYS A 436 -15.26 21.60 -15.50
CA LYS A 436 -16.01 21.68 -14.25
C LYS A 436 -15.44 20.66 -13.26
N LEU A 437 -14.91 21.19 -12.15
CA LEU A 437 -14.62 20.38 -10.98
C LEU A 437 -15.85 19.56 -10.61
N GLY A 438 -15.67 18.27 -10.37
CA GLY A 438 -16.72 17.45 -9.82
C GLY A 438 -17.20 17.98 -8.48
N ARG A 439 -18.38 17.55 -8.05
CA ARG A 439 -19.03 18.02 -6.81
C ARG A 439 -18.12 18.01 -5.59
N VAL A 440 -17.23 17.01 -5.50
CA VAL A 440 -16.25 16.86 -4.41
C VAL A 440 -15.17 17.95 -4.49
N GLY A 441 -14.66 18.26 -5.68
CA GLY A 441 -13.68 19.32 -5.88
C GLY A 441 -14.25 20.68 -5.53
N ALA A 442 -15.48 20.98 -5.95
CA ALA A 442 -16.15 22.24 -5.61
C ALA A 442 -16.36 22.41 -4.10
N VAL A 443 -16.75 21.35 -3.38
CA VAL A 443 -16.89 21.38 -1.92
C VAL A 443 -15.54 21.61 -1.25
N GLY A 444 -14.51 20.87 -1.68
CA GLY A 444 -13.15 21.02 -1.14
C GLY A 444 -12.60 22.43 -1.36
N MET A 445 -12.81 23.02 -2.54
CA MET A 445 -12.40 24.38 -2.85
C MET A 445 -13.13 25.43 -2.00
N ARG A 446 -14.44 25.27 -1.73
CA ARG A 446 -15.19 26.14 -0.83
C ARG A 446 -14.63 26.11 0.60
N GLU A 447 -14.37 24.91 1.13
CA GLU A 447 -13.80 24.78 2.47
C GLU A 447 -12.38 25.35 2.56
N LEU A 448 -11.58 25.20 1.52
CA LEU A 448 -10.26 25.82 1.43
C LEU A 448 -10.34 27.34 1.45
N ARG A 449 -11.27 27.91 0.67
CA ARG A 449 -11.51 29.35 0.62
C ARG A 449 -11.90 29.87 2.00
N LYS A 450 -12.86 29.26 2.67
CA LYS A 450 -13.27 29.61 4.05
C LYS A 450 -12.11 29.54 5.05
N GLN A 451 -11.23 28.52 4.94
CA GLN A 451 -10.07 28.40 5.83
C GLN A 451 -9.04 29.50 5.58
N ASN A 452 -8.84 29.87 4.32
CA ASN A 452 -7.93 30.98 3.98
C ASN A 452 -8.48 32.32 4.45
N GLU A 453 -9.77 32.57 4.27
CA GLU A 453 -10.47 33.75 4.78
C GLU A 453 -10.37 33.86 6.31
N ALA A 454 -10.63 32.74 7.03
CA ALA A 454 -10.48 32.70 8.48
C ALA A 454 -9.03 32.96 8.94
N ARG A 455 -8.03 32.47 8.19
CA ARG A 455 -6.62 32.76 8.46
C ARG A 455 -6.22 34.19 8.20
N THR A 456 -6.80 34.83 7.19
CA THR A 456 -6.57 36.24 6.86
C THR A 456 -7.16 37.15 7.95
N VAL A 457 -8.38 36.86 8.38
CA VAL A 457 -9.06 37.60 9.48
C VAL A 457 -8.28 37.46 10.80
N VAL A 458 -7.79 36.28 11.14
CA VAL A 458 -6.96 36.09 12.35
C VAL A 458 -5.62 36.83 12.24
N LYS A 459 -5.05 36.95 11.04
CA LYS A 459 -3.82 37.70 10.80
C LYS A 459 -4.02 39.20 10.86
N GLU A 460 -5.17 39.69 10.39
CA GLU A 460 -5.56 41.11 10.50
C GLU A 460 -5.88 41.50 11.95
N LEU A 461 -6.61 40.68 12.68
CA LEU A 461 -6.88 40.91 14.11
C LEU A 461 -5.64 40.96 14.99
N THR A 462 -4.51 40.37 14.55
CA THR A 462 -3.23 40.44 15.28
C THR A 462 -2.35 41.63 14.87
N LEU A 463 -2.71 42.41 13.85
CA LEU A 463 -1.91 43.53 13.31
C LEU A 463 -2.52 44.91 13.48
N HIS A 464 -3.76 45.05 13.87
CA HIS A 464 -4.40 46.35 14.06
C HIS A 464 -4.80 46.57 15.52
N SER A 465 -3.94 47.27 16.24
CA SER A 465 -4.34 48.21 17.26
C SER A 465 -4.53 49.57 16.54
N GLU A 466 -5.76 50.07 16.61
CA GLU A 466 -6.19 51.47 16.48
C GLU A 466 -6.24 52.13 15.09
N ASP A 467 -7.47 52.66 14.83
CA ASP A 467 -7.85 53.69 13.89
C ASP A 467 -7.90 53.37 12.40
N GLU A 468 -9.11 53.00 11.92
CA GLU A 468 -9.76 53.73 10.81
C GLU A 468 -11.22 53.29 10.60
N ALA A 469 -12.05 54.22 10.10
CA ALA A 469 -13.49 54.21 10.01
C ALA A 469 -14.10 53.26 8.95
N PRO A 470 -15.39 52.91 9.05
CA PRO A 470 -16.01 51.88 8.20
C PRO A 470 -16.22 52.38 6.77
N VAL A 471 -15.72 51.60 5.81
CA VAL A 471 -16.06 51.74 4.38
C VAL A 471 -17.26 50.85 4.10
N GLU A 472 -18.28 51.45 3.50
CA GLU A 472 -19.57 50.86 3.14
C GLU A 472 -19.41 49.66 2.20
N ASP A 473 -20.10 48.54 2.58
CA ASP A 473 -20.27 47.36 1.78
C ASP A 473 -20.94 47.64 0.44
N GLN A 474 -20.20 47.53 -0.64
CA GLN A 474 -20.79 47.30 -1.95
C GLN A 474 -21.16 45.83 -2.09
N ALA A 475 -22.47 45.60 -2.19
CA ALA A 475 -23.06 44.30 -2.45
C ALA A 475 -22.45 43.67 -3.71
N ASP A 476 -21.72 42.58 -3.52
CA ASP A 476 -21.25 41.72 -4.61
C ASP A 476 -22.45 41.22 -5.40
N ALA A 477 -22.54 41.69 -6.65
CA ALA A 477 -23.43 41.13 -7.64
C ALA A 477 -23.10 39.61 -7.78
N ALA A 478 -24.10 38.80 -7.54
CA ALA A 478 -24.02 37.36 -7.76
C ALA A 478 -23.57 37.12 -9.20
N GLU A 479 -22.29 36.77 -9.39
CA GLU A 479 -21.82 36.22 -10.66
C GLU A 479 -22.64 34.96 -10.94
N SER A 480 -23.55 35.07 -11.92
CA SER A 480 -24.26 33.92 -12.47
C SER A 480 -23.25 32.88 -12.94
N GLU A 481 -23.28 31.72 -12.34
CA GLU A 481 -22.44 30.59 -12.77
C GLU A 481 -22.57 30.40 -14.29
N PRO A 482 -21.47 30.43 -15.05
CA PRO A 482 -21.55 30.16 -16.48
C PRO A 482 -22.14 28.77 -16.69
N ALA A 483 -23.19 28.72 -17.53
CA ALA A 483 -23.86 27.45 -17.88
C ALA A 483 -22.86 26.39 -18.32
N PRO A 484 -23.09 25.10 -17.97
CA PRO A 484 -22.19 24.03 -18.33
C PRO A 484 -22.03 23.96 -19.85
N GLY A 485 -20.83 24.29 -20.34
CA GLY A 485 -20.48 24.01 -21.73
C GLY A 485 -20.55 22.50 -21.99
N PRO A 486 -20.85 22.06 -23.20
CA PRO A 486 -21.15 20.66 -23.51
C PRO A 486 -19.91 19.78 -23.24
N LEU A 487 -19.93 19.05 -22.13
CA LEU A 487 -19.02 17.94 -21.85
C LEU A 487 -19.28 16.73 -22.78
N LEU A 488 -20.37 16.80 -23.55
CA LEU A 488 -20.97 15.70 -24.31
C LEU A 488 -20.23 15.30 -25.61
N ASN A 489 -19.18 16.01 -26.02
CA ASN A 489 -18.49 15.73 -27.30
C ASN A 489 -16.99 15.46 -27.17
N ARG A 490 -16.49 15.14 -25.97
CA ARG A 490 -15.09 14.72 -25.82
C ARG A 490 -14.99 13.20 -25.85
N SER A 491 -13.92 12.66 -26.47
CA SER A 491 -13.65 11.24 -26.34
C SER A 491 -13.41 10.87 -24.87
N PRO A 492 -13.71 9.64 -24.44
CA PRO A 492 -13.43 9.19 -23.07
C PRO A 492 -11.98 9.43 -22.67
N ASP A 493 -11.03 9.22 -23.58
CA ASP A 493 -9.60 9.41 -23.35
C ASP A 493 -9.23 10.89 -23.13
N ASP A 494 -9.84 11.82 -23.91
CA ASP A 494 -9.63 13.25 -23.72
C ASP A 494 -10.18 13.75 -22.39
N LEU A 495 -11.31 13.19 -21.95
CA LEU A 495 -11.89 13.51 -20.65
C LEU A 495 -10.99 12.99 -19.53
N GLU A 496 -10.50 11.77 -19.62
CA GLU A 496 -9.58 11.21 -18.62
C GLU A 496 -8.27 11.96 -18.54
N ASN A 497 -7.69 12.37 -19.68
CA ASN A 497 -6.49 13.19 -19.72
C ASN A 497 -6.72 14.59 -19.09
N ALA A 498 -7.87 15.22 -19.35
CA ALA A 498 -8.24 16.48 -18.73
C ALA A 498 -8.39 16.34 -17.21
N LEU A 499 -9.06 15.29 -16.74
CA LEU A 499 -9.20 14.98 -15.31
C LEU A 499 -7.86 14.69 -14.64
N ARG A 500 -6.96 13.99 -15.34
CA ARG A 500 -5.60 13.70 -14.86
C ARG A 500 -4.79 14.96 -14.63
N GLN A 501 -4.87 15.92 -15.52
CA GLN A 501 -4.24 17.23 -15.35
C GLN A 501 -4.91 18.03 -14.23
N GLU A 502 -6.25 18.10 -14.21
CA GLU A 502 -7.00 18.82 -13.20
C GLU A 502 -6.75 18.28 -11.78
N ALA A 503 -6.55 16.98 -11.64
CA ALA A 503 -6.28 16.32 -10.37
C ALA A 503 -5.00 16.81 -9.66
N TYR A 504 -4.08 17.47 -10.35
CA TYR A 504 -2.93 18.13 -9.72
C TYR A 504 -3.31 19.36 -8.88
N SER A 505 -4.48 19.93 -9.10
CA SER A 505 -5.01 21.08 -8.35
C SER A 505 -6.07 20.71 -7.31
N TRP A 506 -6.53 19.44 -7.29
CA TRP A 506 -7.58 19.04 -6.36
C TRP A 506 -7.07 19.03 -4.91
N PRO A 507 -7.83 19.60 -3.96
CA PRO A 507 -7.47 19.53 -2.56
C PRO A 507 -7.62 18.09 -2.06
N ARG A 508 -6.73 17.70 -1.15
CA ARG A 508 -6.83 16.43 -0.47
C ARG A 508 -7.64 16.57 0.81
N LEU A 509 -8.66 15.73 0.96
CA LEU A 509 -9.42 15.61 2.19
C LEU A 509 -8.82 14.50 3.07
N VAL A 510 -8.52 14.84 4.30
CA VAL A 510 -8.09 13.87 5.31
C VAL A 510 -9.18 13.76 6.37
N PHE A 511 -9.67 12.55 6.58
CA PHE A 511 -10.65 12.26 7.61
C PHE A 511 -9.94 11.82 8.88
N ASN A 512 -10.13 12.56 9.95
CA ASN A 512 -9.74 12.10 11.27
C ASN A 512 -10.77 11.05 11.74
N PRO A 513 -10.36 9.92 12.32
CA PRO A 513 -11.29 8.94 12.90
C PRO A 513 -12.27 9.54 13.93
N LEU A 514 -11.98 10.71 14.49
CA LEU A 514 -12.87 11.46 15.37
C LEU A 514 -13.87 12.41 14.65
N LYS A 515 -14.17 12.18 13.37
CA LYS A 515 -15.20 12.89 12.57
C LYS A 515 -14.95 14.37 12.25
N LYS A 516 -13.75 14.89 12.39
CA LYS A 516 -13.40 16.22 11.86
C LYS A 516 -12.72 16.09 10.52
N VAL A 517 -13.31 16.68 9.49
CA VAL A 517 -12.71 16.79 8.16
C VAL A 517 -11.64 17.87 8.21
N VAL A 518 -10.40 17.52 7.86
CA VAL A 518 -9.31 18.47 7.68
C VAL A 518 -8.98 18.53 6.20
N THR A 519 -9.15 19.69 5.60
CA THR A 519 -8.76 19.93 4.21
C THR A 519 -7.29 20.33 4.18
N LEU A 520 -6.48 19.57 3.46
CA LEU A 520 -5.07 19.86 3.23
C LEU A 520 -4.89 20.43 1.83
N SER A 521 -4.47 21.66 1.76
CA SER A 521 -4.12 22.36 0.50
C SER A 521 -2.65 22.21 0.17
#